data_757504c54c41136c7313e6690335e842
#
_entry.id   757504c54c41136c7313e6690335e842
#
_cell.length_a   1.000
_cell.length_b   1.000
_cell.length_c   1.000
_cell.angle_alpha   90.00
_cell.angle_beta   90.00
_cell.angle_gamma   90.00
#
_symmetry.space_group_name_H-M   'P 1'
#
loop_
_entity.id
_entity.type
_entity.pdbx_description
1 polymer ?
#
loop_
_entity_poly.entity_id
_entity_poly.type
_entity_poly.pdbx_seq_one_letter_code
_entity_poly.pdbx_strand_id
1 'polypeptide(L)'
;PKDIVAVTMPCFGTTDKTLQNSLKLMEALGVTSRTVPVKDAVLQHFKDISHDENNKNAAYENAQARMRTLVLMDIANDANGIVIGTGDLSELALGWATYNGDHMSMYGVNASVPKTLVRHLIAYEGKRLGGAAGAVLEDILHTEISPELLPPEDGKIAQKTEELVGPYELHDFYLYHAVRWGFPPEKVLYLAKAAFKEKYSDDTLRKWLKNFYRRFFSQQFKRSCLPDGVKIGSVSLSPRGDWRMPSDAESRLWLEKLEEKP
;
A
#
# COMPACT_ATOMS: atom_id res chain seq x y z
N PRO A 1 -22.83 7.77 8.80
CA PRO A 1 -21.51 8.43 8.62
C PRO A 1 -20.89 8.91 9.93
N LYS A 2 -21.71 9.43 10.89
CA LYS A 2 -21.19 10.01 12.16
C LYS A 2 -20.45 9.02 13.05
N ASP A 3 -20.70 7.72 12.89
CA ASP A 3 -19.98 6.65 13.62
C ASP A 3 -18.64 6.30 12.98
N ILE A 4 -18.30 6.92 11.84
CA ILE A 4 -17.00 6.82 11.20
C ILE A 4 -16.17 8.04 11.63
N VAL A 5 -15.06 7.80 12.31
CA VAL A 5 -14.06 8.81 12.66
C VAL A 5 -12.89 8.71 11.68
N ALA A 6 -12.79 9.69 10.80
CA ALA A 6 -11.67 9.77 9.86
C ALA A 6 -10.60 10.70 10.42
N VAL A 7 -9.35 10.25 10.43
CA VAL A 7 -8.24 10.97 11.04
C VAL A 7 -7.17 11.28 9.98
N THR A 8 -6.86 12.56 9.77
CA THR A 8 -5.71 12.96 8.98
C THR A 8 -4.55 13.34 9.90
N MET A 9 -3.37 12.83 9.60
CA MET A 9 -2.18 12.97 10.46
C MET A 9 -0.99 13.49 9.65
N PRO A 10 -0.97 14.81 9.33
CA PRO A 10 0.12 15.38 8.55
C PRO A 10 1.46 15.25 9.28
N CYS A 11 2.50 14.92 8.50
CA CYS A 11 3.90 14.84 8.92
C CYS A 11 4.81 15.41 7.83
N PHE A 12 6.09 15.11 7.86
CA PHE A 12 7.12 15.70 6.97
C PHE A 12 6.85 15.55 5.47
N GLY A 13 6.31 14.39 5.05
CA GLY A 13 6.07 14.08 3.64
C GLY A 13 4.68 14.42 3.13
N THR A 14 3.77 14.86 4.01
CA THR A 14 2.40 15.16 3.61
C THR A 14 2.34 16.43 2.77
N THR A 15 1.92 16.31 1.51
CA THR A 15 1.75 17.46 0.63
C THR A 15 0.45 18.23 0.96
N ASP A 16 0.42 19.53 0.66
CA ASP A 16 -0.79 20.34 0.83
C ASP A 16 -1.95 19.77 0.01
N LYS A 17 -1.68 19.27 -1.19
CA LYS A 17 -2.71 18.66 -2.06
C LYS A 17 -3.35 17.44 -1.38
N THR A 18 -2.55 16.52 -0.87
CA THR A 18 -3.04 15.32 -0.18
C THR A 18 -3.84 15.66 1.07
N LEU A 19 -3.34 16.62 1.87
CA LEU A 19 -4.05 17.09 3.05
C LEU A 19 -5.41 17.70 2.67
N GLN A 20 -5.45 18.59 1.69
CA GLN A 20 -6.70 19.21 1.25
C GLN A 20 -7.69 18.20 0.66
N ASN A 21 -7.21 17.22 -0.12
CA ASN A 21 -8.07 16.16 -0.65
C ASN A 21 -8.67 15.30 0.47
N SER A 22 -7.88 14.96 1.49
CA SER A 22 -8.39 14.20 2.64
C SER A 22 -9.48 14.96 3.39
N LEU A 23 -9.27 16.25 3.68
CA LEU A 23 -10.24 17.09 4.38
C LEU A 23 -11.55 17.28 3.58
N LYS A 24 -11.43 17.58 2.29
CA LYS A 24 -12.59 17.74 1.39
C LYS A 24 -13.39 16.44 1.26
N LEU A 25 -12.69 15.28 1.18
CA LEU A 25 -13.37 13.99 1.10
C LEU A 25 -14.12 13.68 2.40
N MET A 26 -13.50 13.90 3.56
CA MET A 26 -14.15 13.72 4.86
C MET A 26 -15.40 14.57 5.00
N GLU A 27 -15.33 15.84 4.60
CA GLU A 27 -16.46 16.78 4.60
C GLU A 27 -17.58 16.29 3.64
N ALA A 28 -17.22 15.98 2.40
CA ALA A 28 -18.18 15.55 1.38
C ALA A 28 -18.89 14.23 1.73
N LEU A 29 -18.24 13.33 2.49
CA LEU A 29 -18.82 12.10 2.99
C LEU A 29 -19.61 12.28 4.30
N GLY A 30 -19.49 13.43 4.95
CA GLY A 30 -20.20 13.76 6.19
C GLY A 30 -19.77 12.90 7.39
N VAL A 31 -18.51 12.45 7.42
CA VAL A 31 -17.93 11.68 8.51
C VAL A 31 -17.41 12.59 9.63
N THR A 32 -17.21 12.05 10.82
CA THR A 32 -16.53 12.78 11.89
C THR A 32 -15.05 12.87 11.55
N SER A 33 -14.52 14.09 11.41
CA SER A 33 -13.12 14.32 11.03
C SER A 33 -12.28 14.81 12.21
N ARG A 34 -11.03 14.33 12.27
CA ARG A 34 -9.99 14.82 13.19
C ARG A 34 -8.70 15.07 12.41
N THR A 35 -8.01 16.18 12.76
CA THR A 35 -6.66 16.47 12.29
C THR A 35 -5.70 16.37 13.47
N VAL A 36 -4.75 15.47 13.40
CA VAL A 36 -3.75 15.22 14.45
C VAL A 36 -2.36 15.34 13.84
N PRO A 37 -1.71 16.51 13.86
CA PRO A 37 -0.33 16.65 13.41
C PRO A 37 0.59 15.78 14.27
N VAL A 38 1.38 14.89 13.65
CA VAL A 38 2.26 13.96 14.39
C VAL A 38 3.73 14.35 14.33
N LYS A 39 4.05 15.46 13.69
CA LYS A 39 5.43 15.93 13.47
C LYS A 39 6.21 16.08 14.78
N ASP A 40 5.65 16.76 15.77
CA ASP A 40 6.36 17.04 17.02
C ASP A 40 6.59 15.75 17.84
N ALA A 41 5.62 14.83 17.82
CA ALA A 41 5.77 13.51 18.45
C ALA A 41 6.86 12.68 17.78
N VAL A 42 6.96 12.71 16.44
CA VAL A 42 8.03 12.04 15.69
C VAL A 42 9.39 12.68 15.98
N LEU A 43 9.49 14.01 16.05
CA LEU A 43 10.73 14.70 16.41
C LEU A 43 11.17 14.37 17.84
N GLN A 44 10.23 14.28 18.78
CA GLN A 44 10.56 13.83 20.13
C GLN A 44 11.07 12.39 20.14
N HIS A 45 10.39 11.50 19.41
CA HIS A 45 10.84 10.09 19.27
C HIS A 45 12.24 9.99 18.65
N PHE A 46 12.58 10.82 17.65
CA PHE A 46 13.95 10.86 17.11
C PHE A 46 14.98 11.21 18.16
N LYS A 47 14.70 12.19 19.02
CA LYS A 47 15.59 12.52 20.15
C LYS A 47 15.76 11.35 21.12
N ASP A 48 14.65 10.69 21.47
CA ASP A 48 14.66 9.58 22.44
C ASP A 48 15.50 8.40 21.95
N ILE A 49 15.49 8.11 20.63
CA ILE A 49 16.31 7.03 20.03
C ILE A 49 17.65 7.51 19.47
N SER A 50 18.03 8.77 19.70
CA SER A 50 19.26 9.39 19.18
C SER A 50 19.39 9.32 17.65
N HIS A 51 18.28 9.45 16.93
CA HIS A 51 18.24 9.51 15.47
C HIS A 51 18.43 10.92 14.97
N ASP A 52 19.35 11.10 14.01
CA ASP A 52 19.51 12.40 13.32
C ASP A 52 18.35 12.62 12.33
N GLU A 53 17.56 13.68 12.54
CA GLU A 53 16.42 14.04 11.68
C GLU A 53 16.80 14.35 10.22
N ASN A 54 18.06 14.65 9.96
CA ASN A 54 18.57 14.85 8.60
C ASN A 54 18.84 13.54 7.86
N ASN A 55 19.00 12.43 8.59
CA ASN A 55 19.20 11.11 8.00
C ASN A 55 17.85 10.50 7.56
N LYS A 56 17.50 10.66 6.29
CA LYS A 56 16.22 10.22 5.68
C LYS A 56 16.22 8.71 5.36
N ASN A 57 16.68 7.88 6.27
CA ASN A 57 16.70 6.42 6.13
C ASN A 57 15.37 5.76 6.52
N ALA A 58 15.33 4.41 6.51
CA ALA A 58 14.15 3.65 6.88
C ALA A 58 13.63 3.94 8.31
N ALA A 59 14.49 4.34 9.26
CA ALA A 59 14.03 4.71 10.60
C ALA A 59 13.22 6.02 10.56
N TYR A 60 13.67 7.00 9.76
CA TYR A 60 12.96 8.25 9.54
C TYR A 60 11.56 8.03 8.95
N GLU A 61 11.44 7.19 7.93
CA GLU A 61 10.17 6.89 7.27
C GLU A 61 9.25 6.07 8.19
N ASN A 62 9.78 4.98 8.73
CA ASN A 62 9.00 4.03 9.55
C ASN A 62 8.48 4.64 10.86
N ALA A 63 9.23 5.57 11.48
CA ALA A 63 8.78 6.24 12.70
C ALA A 63 7.49 7.04 12.46
N GLN A 64 7.37 7.72 11.31
CA GLN A 64 6.16 8.46 10.96
C GLN A 64 4.95 7.53 10.77
N ALA A 65 5.13 6.42 10.04
CA ALA A 65 4.06 5.45 9.82
C ALA A 65 3.61 4.80 11.14
N ARG A 66 4.55 4.42 12.01
CA ARG A 66 4.23 3.84 13.33
C ARG A 66 3.56 4.82 14.28
N MET A 67 3.98 6.10 14.26
CA MET A 67 3.34 7.14 15.06
C MET A 67 1.87 7.33 14.67
N ARG A 68 1.56 7.31 13.38
CA ARG A 68 0.18 7.35 12.89
C ARG A 68 -0.64 6.14 13.37
N THR A 69 -0.06 4.96 13.34
CA THR A 69 -0.73 3.74 13.82
C THR A 69 -0.99 3.80 15.33
N LEU A 70 -0.01 4.24 16.12
CA LEU A 70 -0.18 4.45 17.57
C LEU A 70 -1.37 5.37 17.85
N VAL A 71 -1.38 6.55 17.23
CA VAL A 71 -2.46 7.54 17.40
C VAL A 71 -3.83 6.97 17.03
N LEU A 72 -3.93 6.21 15.92
CA LEU A 72 -5.19 5.60 15.49
C LEU A 72 -5.69 4.55 16.48
N MET A 73 -4.80 3.71 17.02
CA MET A 73 -5.17 2.67 17.99
C MET A 73 -5.67 3.29 19.29
N ASP A 74 -5.04 4.35 19.78
CA ASP A 74 -5.47 5.05 20.99
C ASP A 74 -6.79 5.80 20.79
N ILE A 75 -6.99 6.45 19.63
CA ILE A 75 -8.29 7.06 19.28
C ILE A 75 -9.39 6.00 19.21
N ALA A 76 -9.10 4.81 18.68
CA ALA A 76 -10.08 3.73 18.63
C ALA A 76 -10.46 3.24 20.04
N ASN A 77 -9.49 3.14 20.95
CA ASN A 77 -9.76 2.80 22.35
C ASN A 77 -10.64 3.84 23.03
N ASP A 78 -10.33 5.13 22.90
CA ASP A 78 -11.12 6.22 23.47
C ASP A 78 -12.55 6.27 22.90
N ALA A 79 -12.70 5.95 21.61
CA ALA A 79 -13.99 5.97 20.95
C ALA A 79 -14.79 4.65 21.12
N ASN A 80 -14.24 3.66 21.84
CA ASN A 80 -14.79 2.30 21.91
C ASN A 80 -15.07 1.72 20.51
N GLY A 81 -14.12 1.90 19.60
CA GLY A 81 -14.20 1.54 18.19
C GLY A 81 -13.08 0.61 17.75
N ILE A 82 -12.97 0.42 16.44
CA ILE A 82 -11.89 -0.36 15.80
C ILE A 82 -11.20 0.45 14.72
N VAL A 83 -9.92 0.17 14.49
CA VAL A 83 -9.18 0.71 13.36
C VAL A 83 -9.45 -0.10 12.11
N ILE A 84 -9.95 0.57 11.06
CA ILE A 84 -10.12 -0.01 9.73
C ILE A 84 -8.86 0.26 8.91
N GLY A 85 -8.19 -0.82 8.49
CA GLY A 85 -6.99 -0.74 7.66
C GLY A 85 -7.32 -0.49 6.19
N THR A 86 -6.46 0.28 5.54
CA THR A 86 -6.61 0.68 4.14
C THR A 86 -5.63 -0.04 3.20
N GLY A 87 -4.68 -0.81 3.73
CA GLY A 87 -3.74 -1.60 2.94
C GLY A 87 -4.46 -2.56 1.99
N ASP A 88 -4.01 -2.64 0.76
CA ASP A 88 -4.61 -3.48 -0.28
C ASP A 88 -3.79 -4.75 -0.57
N LEU A 89 -4.36 -5.64 -1.39
CA LEU A 89 -3.75 -6.93 -1.73
C LEU A 89 -2.39 -6.79 -2.40
N SER A 90 -2.19 -5.77 -3.24
CA SER A 90 -0.94 -5.55 -3.97
C SER A 90 0.19 -5.10 -3.03
N GLU A 91 -0.12 -4.20 -2.10
CA GLU A 91 0.80 -3.78 -1.05
C GLU A 91 1.19 -4.95 -0.15
N LEU A 92 0.21 -5.80 0.22
CA LEU A 92 0.46 -7.01 1.00
C LEU A 92 1.34 -8.02 0.26
N ALA A 93 1.13 -8.18 -1.05
CA ALA A 93 1.95 -9.08 -1.88
C ALA A 93 3.41 -8.63 -1.94
N LEU A 94 3.64 -7.33 -2.13
CA LEU A 94 4.97 -6.73 -2.25
C LEU A 94 5.61 -6.41 -0.89
N GLY A 95 4.84 -6.50 0.22
CA GLY A 95 5.25 -6.01 1.52
C GLY A 95 5.57 -4.50 1.50
N TRP A 96 4.85 -3.74 0.66
CA TRP A 96 5.02 -2.29 0.53
C TRP A 96 4.19 -1.56 1.59
N ALA A 97 4.59 -1.73 2.81
CA ALA A 97 4.03 -1.11 4.00
C ALA A 97 5.05 -1.17 5.12
N THR A 98 4.99 -0.24 6.06
CA THR A 98 5.83 -0.26 7.26
C THR A 98 5.32 -1.33 8.23
N TYR A 99 6.21 -2.27 8.60
CA TYR A 99 5.89 -3.28 9.62
C TYR A 99 5.51 -2.63 10.95
N ASN A 100 4.37 -3.04 11.53
CA ASN A 100 3.77 -2.40 12.71
C ASN A 100 3.50 -0.90 12.54
N GLY A 101 3.30 -0.45 11.31
CA GLY A 101 2.84 0.88 10.94
C GLY A 101 1.52 0.78 10.19
N ASP A 102 1.48 1.34 8.98
CA ASP A 102 0.32 1.32 8.09
C ASP A 102 -0.13 -0.09 7.68
N HIS A 103 0.70 -1.10 7.89
CA HIS A 103 0.36 -2.51 7.69
C HIS A 103 -0.58 -3.07 8.77
N MET A 104 -0.73 -2.40 9.92
CA MET A 104 -1.51 -2.87 11.06
C MET A 104 -2.85 -2.17 11.19
N SER A 105 -3.87 -2.96 11.50
CA SER A 105 -5.22 -2.50 11.82
C SER A 105 -5.95 -3.60 12.59
N MET A 106 -7.17 -3.34 13.01
CA MET A 106 -8.03 -4.36 13.61
C MET A 106 -8.83 -5.13 12.55
N TYR A 107 -9.09 -4.50 11.38
CA TYR A 107 -9.76 -5.14 10.25
C TYR A 107 -9.32 -4.52 8.92
N GLY A 108 -8.91 -5.33 7.95
CA GLY A 108 -8.46 -4.90 6.62
C GLY A 108 -9.54 -5.04 5.56
N VAL A 109 -10.23 -3.96 5.21
CA VAL A 109 -11.33 -4.01 4.22
C VAL A 109 -10.85 -4.28 2.80
N ASN A 110 -9.63 -3.87 2.45
CA ASN A 110 -9.05 -4.03 1.12
C ASN A 110 -8.04 -5.19 1.04
N ALA A 111 -7.94 -6.04 2.06
CA ALA A 111 -6.92 -7.09 2.15
C ALA A 111 -6.93 -8.10 0.97
N SER A 112 -8.02 -8.23 0.24
CA SER A 112 -8.12 -9.05 -0.98
C SER A 112 -8.51 -8.26 -2.23
N VAL A 113 -8.37 -6.94 -2.21
CA VAL A 113 -8.65 -6.05 -3.35
C VAL A 113 -7.32 -5.55 -3.91
N PRO A 114 -6.94 -5.90 -5.15
CA PRO A 114 -5.69 -5.41 -5.74
C PRO A 114 -5.76 -3.91 -6.05
N LYS A 115 -4.62 -3.22 -6.07
CA LYS A 115 -4.50 -1.77 -6.29
C LYS A 115 -5.22 -1.31 -7.56
N THR A 116 -5.13 -2.06 -8.63
CA THR A 116 -5.82 -1.73 -9.90
C THR A 116 -7.34 -1.76 -9.74
N LEU A 117 -7.87 -2.70 -8.97
CA LEU A 117 -9.30 -2.76 -8.67
C LEU A 117 -9.72 -1.65 -7.69
N VAL A 118 -8.91 -1.28 -6.70
CA VAL A 118 -9.15 -0.12 -5.82
C VAL A 118 -9.34 1.14 -6.66
N ARG A 119 -8.45 1.39 -7.62
CA ARG A 119 -8.58 2.54 -8.53
C ARG A 119 -9.87 2.52 -9.34
N HIS A 120 -10.24 1.34 -9.84
CA HIS A 120 -11.50 1.16 -10.58
C HIS A 120 -12.73 1.44 -9.70
N LEU A 121 -12.73 0.95 -8.46
CA LEU A 121 -13.80 1.20 -7.50
C LEU A 121 -13.92 2.68 -7.12
N ILE A 122 -12.80 3.39 -6.95
CA ILE A 122 -12.79 4.84 -6.70
C ILE A 122 -13.42 5.58 -7.89
N ALA A 123 -13.05 5.21 -9.14
CA ALA A 123 -13.64 5.81 -10.33
C ALA A 123 -15.15 5.56 -10.44
N TYR A 124 -15.58 4.34 -10.11
CA TYR A 124 -16.98 3.97 -10.08
C TYR A 124 -17.75 4.78 -9.02
N GLU A 125 -17.26 4.81 -7.79
CA GLU A 125 -17.88 5.54 -6.69
C GLU A 125 -17.88 7.06 -6.93
N GLY A 126 -16.82 7.60 -7.53
CA GLY A 126 -16.79 9.01 -7.94
C GLY A 126 -17.92 9.39 -8.89
N LYS A 127 -18.21 8.54 -9.87
CA LYS A 127 -19.35 8.73 -10.79
C LYS A 127 -20.70 8.54 -10.07
N ARG A 128 -20.81 7.56 -9.19
CA ARG A 128 -22.03 7.25 -8.45
C ARG A 128 -22.41 8.34 -7.46
N LEU A 129 -21.44 8.88 -6.72
CA LEU A 129 -21.68 9.94 -5.73
C LEU A 129 -21.87 11.31 -6.39
N GLY A 130 -21.09 11.62 -7.43
CA GLY A 130 -21.14 12.92 -8.10
C GLY A 130 -20.79 14.09 -7.16
N GLY A 131 -21.11 15.31 -7.59
CA GLY A 131 -20.93 16.50 -6.77
C GLY A 131 -19.51 16.70 -6.22
N ALA A 132 -19.41 17.22 -4.99
CA ALA A 132 -18.13 17.50 -4.34
C ALA A 132 -17.32 16.21 -4.06
N ALA A 133 -17.98 15.13 -3.63
CA ALA A 133 -17.31 13.85 -3.36
C ALA A 133 -16.72 13.26 -4.66
N GLY A 134 -17.49 13.27 -5.77
CA GLY A 134 -17.01 12.79 -7.06
C GLY A 134 -15.81 13.57 -7.57
N ALA A 135 -15.83 14.90 -7.46
CA ALA A 135 -14.71 15.75 -7.90
C ALA A 135 -13.41 15.48 -7.11
N VAL A 136 -13.51 15.28 -5.79
CA VAL A 136 -12.35 14.93 -4.97
C VAL A 136 -11.81 13.54 -5.29
N LEU A 137 -12.69 12.55 -5.49
CA LEU A 137 -12.28 11.19 -5.86
C LEU A 137 -11.58 11.17 -7.22
N GLU A 138 -12.03 11.98 -8.18
CA GLU A 138 -11.36 12.14 -9.47
C GLU A 138 -9.97 12.77 -9.33
N ASP A 139 -9.81 13.80 -8.48
CA ASP A 139 -8.49 14.40 -8.21
C ASP A 139 -7.54 13.41 -7.51
N ILE A 140 -8.04 12.59 -6.59
CA ILE A 140 -7.27 11.52 -5.95
C ILE A 140 -6.78 10.50 -6.99
N LEU A 141 -7.61 10.10 -7.96
CA LEU A 141 -7.21 9.18 -9.03
C LEU A 141 -6.07 9.71 -9.91
N HIS A 142 -5.99 11.03 -10.09
CA HIS A 142 -4.93 11.69 -10.84
C HIS A 142 -3.70 12.04 -9.99
N THR A 143 -3.74 11.77 -8.69
CA THR A 143 -2.58 11.96 -7.81
C THR A 143 -1.64 10.75 -7.90
N GLU A 144 -0.34 11.01 -8.03
CA GLU A 144 0.68 9.96 -8.06
C GLU A 144 0.71 9.19 -6.74
N ILE A 145 0.89 7.88 -6.83
CA ILE A 145 0.98 7.01 -5.65
C ILE A 145 2.35 7.21 -5.00
N SER A 146 2.35 7.64 -3.74
CA SER A 146 3.56 7.88 -2.96
C SER A 146 3.34 7.48 -1.50
N PRO A 147 4.36 6.99 -0.78
CA PRO A 147 4.27 6.77 0.66
C PRO A 147 4.21 8.08 1.45
N GLU A 148 4.54 9.24 0.86
CA GLU A 148 4.54 10.57 1.49
C GLU A 148 5.25 10.61 2.85
N LEU A 149 6.40 9.96 2.95
CA LEU A 149 7.21 9.89 4.16
C LEU A 149 8.47 10.77 4.07
N LEU A 150 8.93 11.08 2.85
CA LEU A 150 10.01 12.04 2.61
C LEU A 150 9.45 13.44 2.35
N PRO A 151 10.12 14.50 2.84
CA PRO A 151 9.72 15.86 2.52
C PRO A 151 9.62 16.08 1.02
N PRO A 152 8.61 16.84 0.54
CA PRO A 152 8.50 17.15 -0.88
C PRO A 152 9.71 17.96 -1.35
N GLU A 153 10.17 17.70 -2.56
CA GLU A 153 11.20 18.49 -3.24
C GLU A 153 10.52 19.47 -4.20
N ASP A 154 10.79 20.76 -4.05
CA ASP A 154 10.15 21.84 -4.83
C ASP A 154 8.61 21.74 -4.88
N GLY A 155 7.99 21.35 -3.77
CA GLY A 155 6.53 21.18 -3.66
C GLY A 155 5.98 19.95 -4.40
N LYS A 156 6.85 19.08 -4.95
CA LYS A 156 6.48 17.84 -5.61
C LYS A 156 6.79 16.62 -4.75
N ILE A 157 6.07 15.54 -5.01
CA ILE A 157 6.30 14.25 -4.38
C ILE A 157 7.75 13.78 -4.67
N ALA A 158 8.55 13.62 -3.60
CA ALA A 158 9.96 13.23 -3.71
C ALA A 158 10.14 11.74 -4.10
N GLN A 159 9.12 10.91 -3.87
CA GLN A 159 9.25 9.46 -4.04
C GLN A 159 7.98 8.87 -4.68
N LYS A 160 8.11 8.33 -5.88
CA LYS A 160 7.01 7.67 -6.58
C LYS A 160 7.09 6.16 -6.35
N THR A 161 6.03 5.58 -5.83
CA THR A 161 5.98 4.14 -5.50
C THR A 161 6.26 3.27 -6.72
N GLU A 162 5.64 3.54 -7.87
CA GLU A 162 5.81 2.69 -9.06
C GLU A 162 7.19 2.77 -9.72
N GLU A 163 7.96 3.82 -9.46
CA GLU A 163 9.36 3.90 -9.88
C GLU A 163 10.26 2.98 -9.05
N LEU A 164 9.92 2.76 -7.79
CA LEU A 164 10.68 1.94 -6.84
C LEU A 164 10.33 0.46 -6.90
N VAL A 165 9.04 0.16 -6.89
CA VAL A 165 8.58 -1.23 -6.84
C VAL A 165 8.10 -1.77 -8.18
N GLY A 166 7.75 -0.92 -9.13
CA GLY A 166 7.21 -1.24 -10.44
C GLY A 166 5.70 -0.97 -10.57
N PRO A 167 5.18 -0.98 -11.80
CA PRO A 167 3.77 -0.73 -12.07
C PRO A 167 2.85 -1.75 -11.40
N TYR A 168 1.86 -1.27 -10.65
CA TYR A 168 0.91 -2.15 -9.96
C TYR A 168 0.11 -3.05 -10.91
N GLU A 169 -0.18 -2.61 -12.12
CA GLU A 169 -0.88 -3.47 -13.10
C GLU A 169 -0.09 -4.73 -13.43
N LEU A 170 1.25 -4.66 -13.47
CA LEU A 170 2.10 -5.83 -13.67
C LEU A 170 2.10 -6.72 -12.44
N HIS A 171 2.20 -6.14 -11.24
CA HIS A 171 2.21 -6.90 -10.00
C HIS A 171 0.88 -7.61 -9.75
N ASP A 172 -0.25 -6.97 -10.03
CA ASP A 172 -1.58 -7.57 -9.89
C ASP A 172 -1.76 -8.73 -10.89
N PHE A 173 -1.27 -8.56 -12.11
CA PHE A 173 -1.23 -9.63 -13.12
C PHE A 173 -0.37 -10.81 -12.65
N TYR A 174 0.86 -10.55 -12.17
CA TYR A 174 1.76 -11.59 -11.68
C TYR A 174 1.17 -12.32 -10.47
N LEU A 175 0.64 -11.57 -9.52
CA LEU A 175 0.01 -12.11 -8.32
C LEU A 175 -1.15 -13.06 -8.68
N TYR A 176 -2.02 -12.65 -9.59
CA TYR A 176 -3.14 -13.45 -10.03
C TYR A 176 -2.69 -14.78 -10.64
N HIS A 177 -1.73 -14.72 -11.56
CA HIS A 177 -1.26 -15.93 -12.24
C HIS A 177 -0.39 -16.83 -11.36
N ALA A 178 0.45 -16.25 -10.51
CA ALA A 178 1.30 -17.01 -9.60
C ALA A 178 0.52 -17.64 -8.44
N VAL A 179 -0.39 -16.89 -7.81
CA VAL A 179 -1.08 -17.37 -6.60
C VAL A 179 -2.37 -18.12 -6.95
N ARG A 180 -3.21 -17.56 -7.82
CA ARG A 180 -4.50 -18.20 -8.16
C ARG A 180 -4.33 -19.51 -8.95
N TRP A 181 -3.38 -19.51 -9.88
CA TRP A 181 -3.19 -20.63 -10.80
C TRP A 181 -1.94 -21.46 -10.50
N GLY A 182 -1.05 -21.00 -9.64
CA GLY A 182 0.21 -21.68 -9.35
C GLY A 182 1.13 -21.80 -10.57
N PHE A 183 1.05 -20.88 -11.51
CA PHE A 183 1.88 -20.95 -12.71
C PHE A 183 3.35 -20.67 -12.38
N PRO A 184 4.28 -21.42 -12.96
CA PRO A 184 5.70 -21.17 -12.78
C PRO A 184 6.12 -19.85 -13.45
N PRO A 185 7.26 -19.26 -13.02
CA PRO A 185 7.70 -17.93 -13.45
C PRO A 185 7.79 -17.74 -14.96
N GLU A 186 8.28 -18.72 -15.69
CA GLU A 186 8.41 -18.69 -17.15
C GLU A 186 7.04 -18.61 -17.83
N LYS A 187 6.02 -19.29 -17.29
CA LYS A 187 4.66 -19.22 -17.82
C LYS A 187 4.01 -17.88 -17.49
N VAL A 188 4.22 -17.35 -16.29
CA VAL A 188 3.74 -16.00 -15.92
C VAL A 188 4.35 -14.95 -16.84
N LEU A 189 5.67 -15.04 -17.11
CA LEU A 189 6.36 -14.14 -18.04
C LEU A 189 5.81 -14.26 -19.47
N TYR A 190 5.59 -15.48 -19.95
CA TYR A 190 5.02 -15.72 -21.28
C TYR A 190 3.64 -15.06 -21.43
N LEU A 191 2.76 -15.23 -20.44
CA LEU A 191 1.44 -14.60 -20.43
C LEU A 191 1.51 -13.08 -20.34
N ALA A 192 2.44 -12.54 -19.55
CA ALA A 192 2.66 -11.11 -19.44
C ALA A 192 3.13 -10.50 -20.77
N LYS A 193 4.05 -11.14 -21.47
CA LYS A 193 4.49 -10.73 -22.83
C LYS A 193 3.33 -10.66 -23.81
N ALA A 194 2.42 -11.63 -23.76
CA ALA A 194 1.23 -11.63 -24.63
C ALA A 194 0.24 -10.51 -24.25
N ALA A 195 0.02 -10.30 -22.94
CA ALA A 195 -0.96 -9.32 -22.44
C ALA A 195 -0.50 -7.86 -22.58
N PHE A 196 0.79 -7.60 -22.44
CA PHE A 196 1.35 -6.24 -22.37
C PHE A 196 2.31 -5.90 -23.50
N LYS A 197 2.31 -6.66 -24.61
CA LYS A 197 3.24 -6.52 -25.75
C LYS A 197 3.34 -5.09 -26.33
N GLU A 198 2.26 -4.32 -26.25
CA GLU A 198 2.19 -2.96 -26.81
C GLU A 198 2.59 -1.89 -25.79
N LYS A 199 2.74 -2.25 -24.52
CA LYS A 199 2.94 -1.31 -23.44
C LYS A 199 4.33 -1.42 -22.79
N TYR A 200 4.87 -2.63 -22.67
CA TYR A 200 6.14 -2.88 -21.99
C TYR A 200 7.06 -3.78 -22.82
N SER A 201 8.36 -3.50 -22.78
CA SER A 201 9.36 -4.40 -23.36
C SER A 201 9.49 -5.69 -22.55
N ASP A 202 9.95 -6.75 -23.20
CA ASP A 202 10.24 -8.05 -22.59
C ASP A 202 11.17 -7.95 -21.37
N ASP A 203 12.19 -7.08 -21.48
CA ASP A 203 13.14 -6.83 -20.39
C ASP A 203 12.48 -6.14 -19.20
N THR A 204 11.58 -5.18 -19.47
CA THR A 204 10.79 -4.52 -18.42
C THR A 204 9.88 -5.50 -17.70
N LEU A 205 9.16 -6.36 -18.43
CA LEU A 205 8.30 -7.39 -17.85
C LEU A 205 9.12 -8.37 -17.00
N ARG A 206 10.26 -8.85 -17.52
CA ARG A 206 11.17 -9.74 -16.79
C ARG A 206 11.73 -9.08 -15.53
N LYS A 207 12.18 -7.82 -15.63
CA LYS A 207 12.69 -7.04 -14.49
C LYS A 207 11.68 -6.99 -13.35
N TRP A 208 10.45 -6.61 -13.65
CA TRP A 208 9.41 -6.43 -12.62
C TRP A 208 8.87 -7.76 -12.10
N LEU A 209 8.84 -8.82 -12.91
CA LEU A 209 8.51 -10.16 -12.42
C LEU A 209 9.57 -10.69 -11.45
N LYS A 210 10.88 -10.47 -11.72
CA LYS A 210 11.95 -10.78 -10.76
C LYS A 210 11.78 -9.99 -9.46
N ASN A 211 11.47 -8.70 -9.56
CA ASN A 211 11.22 -7.87 -8.38
C ASN A 211 10.01 -8.36 -7.59
N PHE A 212 8.92 -8.73 -8.27
CA PHE A 212 7.74 -9.34 -7.66
C PHE A 212 8.12 -10.55 -6.81
N TYR A 213 8.81 -11.55 -7.37
CA TYR A 213 9.17 -12.74 -6.61
C TYR A 213 10.14 -12.45 -5.45
N ARG A 214 11.17 -11.60 -5.65
CA ARG A 214 12.07 -11.19 -4.55
C ARG A 214 11.28 -10.62 -3.39
N ARG A 215 10.41 -9.67 -3.65
CA ARG A 215 9.61 -9.02 -2.61
C ARG A 215 8.58 -9.97 -2.02
N PHE A 216 7.87 -10.71 -2.85
CA PHE A 216 6.85 -11.66 -2.40
C PHE A 216 7.41 -12.65 -1.37
N PHE A 217 8.60 -13.16 -1.58
CA PHE A 217 9.27 -14.07 -0.64
C PHE A 217 9.85 -13.31 0.56
N SER A 218 10.70 -12.32 0.34
CA SER A 218 11.42 -11.63 1.43
C SER A 218 10.52 -10.87 2.40
N GLN A 219 9.31 -10.51 1.99
CA GLN A 219 8.35 -9.78 2.81
C GLN A 219 7.27 -10.66 3.46
N GLN A 220 7.41 -11.98 3.40
CA GLN A 220 6.47 -12.92 4.00
C GLN A 220 6.24 -12.66 5.50
N PHE A 221 7.28 -12.28 6.25
CA PHE A 221 7.14 -12.00 7.68
C PHE A 221 6.07 -10.95 7.99
N LYS A 222 5.84 -9.98 7.10
CA LYS A 222 4.77 -8.98 7.23
C LYS A 222 3.39 -9.62 7.08
N ARG A 223 3.25 -10.60 6.18
CA ARG A 223 1.97 -11.28 5.95
C ARG A 223 1.60 -12.25 7.07
N SER A 224 2.58 -12.78 7.81
CA SER A 224 2.33 -13.72 8.90
C SER A 224 1.48 -13.12 10.03
N CYS A 225 1.44 -11.80 10.17
CA CYS A 225 0.69 -11.08 11.20
C CYS A 225 -0.38 -10.15 10.63
N LEU A 226 -0.91 -10.44 9.43
CA LEU A 226 -1.99 -9.63 8.85
C LEU A 226 -3.24 -9.64 9.73
N PRO A 227 -3.93 -8.49 9.85
CA PRO A 227 -5.23 -8.42 10.50
C PRO A 227 -6.28 -9.25 9.75
N ASP A 228 -7.42 -9.46 10.39
CA ASP A 228 -8.59 -10.03 9.73
C ASP A 228 -9.07 -9.12 8.60
N GLY A 229 -9.62 -9.72 7.57
CA GLY A 229 -10.15 -9.00 6.42
C GLY A 229 -11.07 -9.88 5.58
N VAL A 230 -11.87 -9.26 4.74
CA VAL A 230 -12.78 -9.95 3.86
C VAL A 230 -12.06 -10.47 2.61
N LYS A 231 -12.39 -11.69 2.19
CA LYS A 231 -12.00 -12.22 0.89
C LYS A 231 -13.07 -11.86 -0.15
N ILE A 232 -12.77 -10.90 -1.00
CA ILE A 232 -13.69 -10.42 -2.04
C ILE A 232 -13.45 -11.18 -3.36
N GLY A 233 -12.20 -11.27 -3.78
CA GLY A 233 -11.81 -11.94 -5.04
C GLY A 233 -11.39 -13.39 -4.87
N SER A 234 -10.83 -13.96 -5.92
CA SER A 234 -10.30 -15.33 -5.95
C SER A 234 -8.89 -15.46 -5.37
N VAL A 235 -8.21 -14.35 -5.07
CA VAL A 235 -6.88 -14.29 -4.45
C VAL A 235 -6.98 -13.62 -3.10
N SER A 236 -6.36 -14.23 -2.09
CA SER A 236 -6.15 -13.67 -0.77
C SER A 236 -4.82 -14.15 -0.23
N LEU A 237 -4.18 -13.33 0.59
CA LEU A 237 -2.91 -13.65 1.24
C LEU A 237 -3.07 -13.80 2.75
N SER A 238 -4.28 -14.04 3.23
CA SER A 238 -4.56 -14.24 4.65
C SER A 238 -3.83 -15.48 5.17
N PRO A 239 -3.04 -15.36 6.26
CA PRO A 239 -2.33 -16.48 6.86
C PRO A 239 -3.26 -17.49 7.54
N ARG A 240 -4.54 -17.14 7.71
CA ARG A 240 -5.55 -17.98 8.42
C ARG A 240 -6.09 -19.12 7.58
N GLY A 241 -5.80 -19.15 6.27
CA GLY A 241 -6.27 -20.25 5.43
C GLY A 241 -5.95 -20.12 3.94
N ASP A 242 -5.67 -18.89 3.46
CA ASP A 242 -5.48 -18.66 2.03
C ASP A 242 -4.02 -18.80 1.59
N TRP A 243 -3.08 -18.25 2.37
CA TRP A 243 -1.67 -18.29 2.04
C TRP A 243 -0.79 -18.52 3.27
N ARG A 244 -0.12 -19.66 3.30
CA ARG A 244 0.85 -20.00 4.34
C ARG A 244 2.21 -20.28 3.70
N MET A 245 3.21 -19.54 4.12
CA MET A 245 4.58 -19.70 3.66
C MET A 245 5.53 -19.40 4.84
N PRO A 246 6.62 -20.15 5.02
CA PRO A 246 7.65 -19.79 5.99
C PRO A 246 8.24 -18.40 5.68
N SER A 247 8.54 -17.62 6.72
CA SER A 247 9.11 -16.28 6.55
C SER A 247 10.55 -16.29 6.01
N ASP A 248 11.24 -17.41 6.12
CA ASP A 248 12.59 -17.67 5.61
C ASP A 248 12.61 -18.38 4.25
N ALA A 249 11.45 -18.54 3.59
CA ALA A 249 11.40 -19.09 2.25
C ALA A 249 12.14 -18.21 1.24
N GLU A 250 12.93 -18.84 0.37
CA GLU A 250 13.77 -18.13 -0.61
C GLU A 250 13.19 -18.16 -2.01
N SER A 251 13.38 -17.04 -2.74
CA SER A 251 12.92 -16.91 -4.13
C SER A 251 13.89 -17.45 -5.18
N ARG A 252 15.04 -18.00 -4.78
CA ARG A 252 16.14 -18.34 -5.68
C ARG A 252 15.71 -19.21 -6.88
N LEU A 253 14.99 -20.30 -6.63
CA LEU A 253 14.53 -21.20 -7.70
C LEU A 253 13.59 -20.53 -8.70
N TRP A 254 12.75 -19.58 -8.25
CA TRP A 254 11.87 -18.80 -9.12
C TRP A 254 12.65 -17.80 -9.97
N LEU A 255 13.73 -17.23 -9.43
CA LEU A 255 14.58 -16.27 -10.13
C LEU A 255 15.46 -16.95 -11.16
N GLU A 256 16.05 -18.11 -10.84
CA GLU A 256 16.85 -18.93 -11.76
C GLU A 256 16.06 -19.26 -13.04
N LYS A 257 14.80 -19.65 -12.91
CA LYS A 257 13.90 -19.91 -14.06
C LYS A 257 13.64 -18.70 -14.95
N LEU A 258 13.85 -17.49 -14.45
CA LEU A 258 13.77 -16.26 -15.24
C LEU A 258 15.12 -15.84 -15.85
N GLU A 259 16.24 -16.48 -15.47
CA GLU A 259 17.57 -16.28 -16.08
C GLU A 259 17.77 -17.21 -17.29
N GLU A 260 17.17 -18.39 -17.28
CA GLU A 260 17.25 -19.33 -18.38
C GLU A 260 16.70 -18.65 -19.65
N LYS A 261 17.54 -18.53 -20.69
CA LYS A 261 17.06 -18.13 -22.02
C LYS A 261 16.27 -19.32 -22.58
N PRO A 262 15.12 -19.08 -23.18
CA PRO A 262 14.36 -20.14 -23.83
C PRO A 262 15.14 -20.80 -24.99
#